data_0e0c4b1f34c9034ac60e73633bbd5586
#
_entry.id   0e0c4b1f34c9034ac60e73633bbd5586
#
_cell.length_a   1.000
_cell.length_b   1.000
_cell.length_c   1.000
_cell.angle_alpha   90.00
_cell.angle_beta   90.00
_cell.angle_gamma   90.00
#
_symmetry.space_group_name_H-M   'P 1'
#
loop_
_entity.id
_entity.type
_entity.pdbx_description
1 polymer ?
#
loop_
_entity_poly.entity_id
_entity_poly.type
_entity_poly.pdbx_seq_one_letter_code
_entity_poly.pdbx_strand_id
1 'polypeptide(L)'
;GAKCVIFFDQGKDIDLQKFFIEMSYPPSQAIRDFWDWCCNEADKNNMILKTQKEMSSECKSFMKDFYVGGCVAKLRENEFIETIANGKYKINIDKDLDKDFDFVKLEINRRIRFDTLYEMSDFVNNSRSCRMVQILKYFEDNLNLKECGRCDVCIGKMLKTRPVNESNHVVTSKDNWKRAVNLARERYNET
;
A
#
# COMPACT_ATOMS: atom_id res chain seq x y z
N GLY A 1 -25.00 -18.08 -0.82
CA GLY A 1 -23.52 -18.03 -0.75
C GLY A 1 -23.04 -16.58 -0.88
N ALA A 2 -21.96 -16.24 -0.19
CA ALA A 2 -21.37 -14.90 -0.27
C ALA A 2 -20.69 -14.68 -1.64
N LYS A 3 -20.83 -13.47 -2.20
CA LYS A 3 -20.14 -13.05 -3.42
C LYS A 3 -19.12 -11.98 -3.04
N CYS A 4 -17.86 -12.21 -3.35
CA CYS A 4 -16.79 -11.24 -3.17
C CYS A 4 -16.54 -10.50 -4.50
N VAL A 5 -16.51 -9.17 -4.47
CA VAL A 5 -16.23 -8.32 -5.63
C VAL A 5 -15.11 -7.34 -5.26
N ILE A 6 -14.07 -7.28 -6.10
CA ILE A 6 -12.96 -6.34 -5.95
C ILE A 6 -13.14 -5.25 -7.02
N PHE A 7 -13.20 -3.99 -6.57
CA PHE A 7 -13.12 -2.82 -7.43
C PHE A 7 -11.66 -2.36 -7.45
N PHE A 8 -11.07 -2.27 -8.63
CA PHE A 8 -9.65 -1.97 -8.78
C PHE A 8 -9.40 -1.12 -10.04
N ASP A 9 -8.75 0.02 -9.85
CA ASP A 9 -8.21 0.88 -10.91
C ASP A 9 -6.68 0.74 -10.88
N GLN A 10 -6.13 0.07 -11.91
CA GLN A 10 -4.70 -0.26 -11.97
C GLN A 10 -3.78 0.97 -11.87
N GLY A 11 -4.19 2.12 -12.39
CA GLY A 11 -3.41 3.35 -12.28
C GLY A 11 -3.53 3.97 -10.89
N LYS A 12 -4.75 4.37 -10.53
CA LYS A 12 -5.00 5.17 -9.33
C LYS A 12 -4.76 4.43 -8.03
N ASP A 13 -5.24 3.18 -7.92
CA ASP A 13 -5.13 2.44 -6.67
C ASP A 13 -3.69 2.03 -6.40
N ILE A 14 -2.94 1.61 -7.44
CA ILE A 14 -1.53 1.27 -7.29
C ILE A 14 -0.70 2.50 -6.91
N ASP A 15 -0.92 3.65 -7.56
CA ASP A 15 -0.18 4.87 -7.26
C ASP A 15 -0.48 5.38 -5.85
N LEU A 16 -1.74 5.29 -5.41
CA LEU A 16 -2.13 5.63 -4.05
C LEU A 16 -1.48 4.71 -3.00
N GLN A 17 -1.46 3.40 -3.25
CA GLN A 17 -0.82 2.45 -2.34
C GLN A 17 0.70 2.63 -2.30
N LYS A 18 1.36 2.89 -3.43
CA LYS A 18 2.78 3.26 -3.48
C LYS A 18 3.06 4.50 -2.62
N PHE A 19 2.24 5.53 -2.76
CA PHE A 19 2.35 6.74 -1.95
C PHE A 19 2.26 6.43 -0.44
N PHE A 20 1.32 5.60 0.01
CA PHE A 20 1.22 5.21 1.42
C PHE A 20 2.41 4.38 1.90
N ILE A 21 2.94 3.49 1.04
CA ILE A 21 4.16 2.73 1.37
C ILE A 21 5.34 3.68 1.52
N GLU A 22 5.57 4.57 0.57
CA GLU A 22 6.66 5.55 0.61
C GLU A 22 6.55 6.49 1.82
N MET A 23 5.34 6.92 2.18
CA MET A 23 5.10 7.74 3.35
C MET A 23 5.41 7.00 4.66
N SER A 24 5.09 5.71 4.75
CA SER A 24 5.29 4.89 5.95
C SER A 24 6.71 4.32 6.07
N TYR A 25 7.35 4.09 4.94
CA TYR A 25 8.70 3.54 4.81
C TYR A 25 9.52 4.43 3.86
N PRO A 26 9.96 5.62 4.32
CA PRO A 26 10.77 6.51 3.51
C PRO A 26 12.09 5.84 3.13
N PRO A 27 12.71 6.23 2.00
CA PRO A 27 14.04 5.72 1.63
C PRO A 27 15.10 6.03 2.70
N SER A 28 16.11 5.17 2.83
CA SER A 28 17.19 5.34 3.81
C SER A 28 17.86 6.71 3.70
N GLN A 29 18.03 7.24 2.49
CA GLN A 29 18.59 8.58 2.29
C GLN A 29 17.69 9.68 2.89
N ALA A 30 16.37 9.56 2.78
CA ALA A 30 15.46 10.54 3.38
C ALA A 30 15.54 10.55 4.92
N ILE A 31 15.76 9.38 5.54
CA ILE A 31 16.00 9.30 7.00
C ILE A 31 17.29 10.03 7.37
N ARG A 32 18.39 9.85 6.59
CA ARG A 32 19.66 10.51 6.80
C ARG A 32 19.56 12.02 6.66
N ASP A 33 19.00 12.49 5.55
CA ASP A 33 18.85 13.91 5.27
C ASP A 33 17.96 14.59 6.32
N PHE A 34 16.91 13.91 6.76
CA PHE A 34 16.02 14.42 7.81
C PHE A 34 16.72 14.44 9.19
N TRP A 35 17.50 13.43 9.52
CA TRP A 35 18.27 13.40 10.77
C TRP A 35 19.30 14.50 10.83
N ASP A 36 20.06 14.71 9.73
CA ASP A 36 21.04 15.79 9.61
C ASP A 36 20.35 17.17 9.78
N TRP A 37 19.18 17.33 9.17
CA TRP A 37 18.36 18.52 9.38
C TRP A 37 17.94 18.68 10.85
N CYS A 38 17.48 17.61 11.51
CA CYS A 38 17.11 17.64 12.92
C CYS A 38 18.27 18.07 13.83
N CYS A 39 19.47 17.53 13.57
CA CYS A 39 20.68 17.89 14.36
C CYS A 39 21.07 19.36 14.16
N ASN A 40 20.88 19.91 12.97
CA ASN A 40 21.19 21.34 12.68
C ASN A 40 20.12 22.29 13.23
N GLU A 41 18.85 21.85 13.30
CA GLU A 41 17.72 22.68 13.74
C GLU A 41 17.50 22.68 15.26
N ALA A 42 18.00 21.66 15.94
CA ALA A 42 17.85 21.52 17.40
C ALA A 42 18.53 22.65 18.17
N ASP A 43 17.84 23.13 19.20
CA ASP A 43 18.39 24.13 20.12
C ASP A 43 19.46 23.51 21.05
N LYS A 44 20.06 24.35 21.91
CA LYS A 44 21.05 23.94 22.93
C LYS A 44 20.55 22.88 23.92
N ASN A 45 19.26 22.64 23.98
CA ASN A 45 18.64 21.61 24.82
C ASN A 45 18.20 20.39 24.00
N ASN A 46 18.66 20.29 22.75
CA ASN A 46 18.30 19.23 21.79
C ASN A 46 16.79 19.22 21.46
N MET A 47 16.15 20.38 21.46
CA MET A 47 14.72 20.53 21.23
C MET A 47 14.45 21.11 19.84
N ILE A 48 13.47 20.51 19.14
CA ILE A 48 12.89 21.06 17.91
C ILE A 48 11.50 21.60 18.27
N LEU A 49 11.34 22.92 18.20
CA LEU A 49 10.12 23.64 18.58
C LEU A 49 9.16 23.85 17.40
N LYS A 50 9.26 23.02 16.38
CA LYS A 50 8.46 23.07 15.13
C LYS A 50 7.45 21.94 15.11
N THR A 51 6.27 22.25 14.56
CA THR A 51 5.27 21.24 14.24
C THR A 51 5.69 20.40 13.03
N GLN A 52 5.13 19.21 12.88
CA GLN A 52 5.42 18.36 11.71
C GLN A 52 5.12 19.08 10.38
N LYS A 53 4.10 19.95 10.34
CA LYS A 53 3.76 20.74 9.15
C LYS A 53 4.86 21.74 8.80
N GLU A 54 5.41 22.45 9.79
CA GLU A 54 6.53 23.37 9.60
C GLU A 54 7.77 22.63 9.15
N MET A 55 8.12 21.52 9.79
CA MET A 55 9.22 20.65 9.36
C MET A 55 9.04 20.18 7.90
N SER A 56 7.84 19.72 7.53
CA SER A 56 7.55 19.31 6.14
C SER A 56 7.74 20.47 5.15
N SER A 57 7.36 21.70 5.53
CA SER A 57 7.54 22.87 4.67
C SER A 57 9.02 23.21 4.45
N GLU A 58 9.86 23.12 5.47
CA GLU A 58 11.28 23.44 5.39
C GLU A 58 12.08 22.36 4.67
N CYS A 59 11.73 21.09 4.89
CA CYS A 59 12.42 19.95 4.24
C CYS A 59 12.15 19.82 2.73
N LYS A 60 11.17 20.55 2.16
CA LYS A 60 10.83 20.49 0.74
C LYS A 60 12.00 20.80 -0.21
N SER A 61 13.00 21.52 0.27
CA SER A 61 14.15 21.90 -0.54
C SER A 61 15.08 20.73 -0.88
N PHE A 62 15.09 19.65 -0.09
CA PHE A 62 15.99 18.52 -0.22
C PHE A 62 15.32 17.15 -0.20
N MET A 63 14.04 17.06 0.23
CA MET A 63 13.30 15.81 0.23
C MET A 63 11.80 16.02 -0.06
N LYS A 64 11.09 14.94 -0.38
CA LYS A 64 9.62 15.01 -0.52
C LYS A 64 8.98 15.29 0.84
N ASP A 65 8.12 16.29 0.92
CA ASP A 65 7.49 16.75 2.16
C ASP A 65 6.69 15.65 2.89
N PHE A 66 6.08 14.74 2.16
CA PHE A 66 5.33 13.64 2.74
C PHE A 66 6.20 12.56 3.40
N TYR A 67 7.52 12.55 3.21
CA TYR A 67 8.42 11.65 3.94
C TYR A 67 8.61 12.05 5.40
N VAL A 68 8.47 13.32 5.75
CA VAL A 68 8.76 13.83 7.10
C VAL A 68 8.02 13.05 8.18
N GLY A 69 6.72 12.77 7.97
CA GLY A 69 5.94 11.97 8.93
C GLY A 69 6.50 10.57 9.15
N GLY A 70 6.90 9.90 8.08
CA GLY A 70 7.54 8.60 8.14
C GLY A 70 8.92 8.64 8.79
N CYS A 71 9.73 9.66 8.48
CA CYS A 71 11.04 9.86 9.11
C CYS A 71 10.89 10.04 10.62
N VAL A 72 9.99 10.93 11.08
CA VAL A 72 9.70 11.12 12.50
C VAL A 72 9.26 9.82 13.16
N ALA A 73 8.37 9.06 12.53
CA ALA A 73 7.88 7.80 13.07
C ALA A 73 9.02 6.77 13.22
N LYS A 74 9.86 6.62 12.19
CA LYS A 74 10.98 5.66 12.20
C LYS A 74 12.07 6.04 13.17
N LEU A 75 12.43 7.31 13.24
CA LEU A 75 13.41 7.81 14.24
C LEU A 75 12.88 7.68 15.67
N ARG A 76 11.58 7.87 15.88
CA ARG A 76 10.95 7.65 17.20
C ARG A 76 10.91 6.17 17.57
N GLU A 77 10.55 5.26 16.65
CA GLU A 77 10.58 3.80 16.87
C GLU A 77 11.96 3.29 17.30
N ASN A 78 13.02 3.99 16.89
CA ASN A 78 14.42 3.67 17.21
C ASN A 78 15.03 4.60 18.28
N GLU A 79 14.20 5.39 18.99
CA GLU A 79 14.59 6.26 20.11
C GLU A 79 15.57 7.39 19.77
N PHE A 80 15.63 7.81 18.52
CA PHE A 80 16.37 9.00 18.08
C PHE A 80 15.61 10.30 18.37
N ILE A 81 14.27 10.22 18.30
CA ILE A 81 13.37 11.34 18.55
C ILE A 81 12.31 10.94 19.57
N GLU A 82 12.08 11.79 20.53
CA GLU A 82 10.97 11.71 21.48
C GLU A 82 9.97 12.82 21.20
N THR A 83 8.67 12.50 21.20
CA THR A 83 7.60 13.51 21.11
C THR A 83 7.26 14.00 22.50
N ILE A 84 7.38 15.31 22.72
CA ILE A 84 7.04 15.97 23.98
C ILE A 84 5.66 16.65 23.86
N ALA A 85 5.12 17.08 24.98
CA ALA A 85 3.87 17.80 25.04
C ALA A 85 3.82 18.97 24.03
N ASN A 86 2.66 19.22 23.44
CA ASN A 86 2.42 20.25 22.42
C ASN A 86 3.07 20.03 21.05
N GLY A 87 3.35 18.75 20.67
CA GLY A 87 3.89 18.43 19.35
C GLY A 87 5.32 18.88 19.11
N LYS A 88 6.09 19.10 20.17
CA LYS A 88 7.52 19.38 20.14
C LYS A 88 8.31 18.09 20.17
N TYR A 89 9.54 18.13 19.70
CA TYR A 89 10.41 16.96 19.62
C TYR A 89 11.71 17.19 20.35
N LYS A 90 12.21 16.15 21.03
CA LYS A 90 13.55 16.12 21.60
C LYS A 90 14.35 15.10 20.84
N ILE A 91 15.54 15.46 20.38
CA ILE A 91 16.45 14.55 19.70
C ILE A 91 17.48 13.97 20.65
N ASN A 92 17.87 12.73 20.42
CA ASN A 92 18.93 12.05 21.16
C ASN A 92 20.22 12.10 20.35
N ILE A 93 21.03 13.13 20.57
CA ILE A 93 22.27 13.37 19.85
C ILE A 93 23.39 12.37 20.21
N ASP A 94 23.24 11.60 21.29
CA ASP A 94 24.23 10.60 21.69
C ASP A 94 24.18 9.35 20.82
N LYS A 95 23.09 9.18 20.04
CA LYS A 95 22.93 8.08 19.07
C LYS A 95 23.61 8.39 17.75
N ASP A 96 24.34 7.41 17.24
CA ASP A 96 24.96 7.41 15.91
C ASP A 96 24.01 6.74 14.91
N LEU A 97 23.49 7.51 13.97
CA LEU A 97 22.50 7.01 12.99
C LEU A 97 23.00 5.80 12.19
N ASP A 98 24.29 5.77 11.85
CA ASP A 98 24.86 4.67 11.05
C ASP A 98 25.07 3.39 11.85
N LYS A 99 25.18 3.47 13.19
CA LYS A 99 25.39 2.32 14.06
C LYS A 99 24.12 1.85 14.72
N ASP A 100 23.27 2.79 15.15
CA ASP A 100 22.14 2.51 16.03
C ASP A 100 20.80 2.41 15.30
N PHE A 101 20.76 2.77 13.99
CA PHE A 101 19.57 2.64 13.16
C PHE A 101 19.68 1.46 12.19
N ASP A 102 18.70 0.57 12.24
CA ASP A 102 18.67 -0.62 11.36
C ASP A 102 18.09 -0.28 9.97
N PHE A 103 18.94 0.29 9.11
CA PHE A 103 18.62 0.58 7.72
C PHE A 103 18.28 -0.69 6.91
N VAL A 104 18.92 -1.81 7.23
CA VAL A 104 18.66 -3.08 6.53
C VAL A 104 17.24 -3.53 6.78
N LYS A 105 16.79 -3.49 8.03
CA LYS A 105 15.42 -3.82 8.41
C LYS A 105 14.41 -2.85 7.77
N LEU A 106 14.72 -1.56 7.69
CA LEU A 106 13.88 -0.57 7.02
C LEU A 106 13.66 -0.93 5.54
N GLU A 107 14.74 -1.18 4.81
CA GLU A 107 14.69 -1.50 3.37
C GLU A 107 14.03 -2.87 3.11
N ILE A 108 14.29 -3.86 3.95
CA ILE A 108 13.59 -5.17 3.86
C ILE A 108 12.07 -4.96 4.03
N ASN A 109 11.65 -4.25 5.06
CA ASN A 109 10.23 -4.01 5.30
C ASN A 109 9.60 -3.19 4.15
N ARG A 110 10.29 -2.17 3.66
CA ARG A 110 9.86 -1.39 2.50
C ARG A 110 9.66 -2.28 1.28
N ARG A 111 10.63 -3.14 0.98
CA ARG A 111 10.58 -4.10 -0.12
C ARG A 111 9.40 -5.05 0.02
N ILE A 112 9.21 -5.67 1.19
CA ILE A 112 8.08 -6.57 1.46
C ILE A 112 6.74 -5.88 1.16
N ARG A 113 6.58 -4.59 1.53
CA ARG A 113 5.34 -3.85 1.25
C ARG A 113 5.10 -3.65 -0.25
N PHE A 114 6.15 -3.33 -1.01
CA PHE A 114 6.04 -3.22 -2.47
C PHE A 114 5.76 -4.56 -3.12
N ASP A 115 6.45 -5.63 -2.71
CA ASP A 115 6.24 -6.98 -3.25
C ASP A 115 4.79 -7.43 -3.01
N THR A 116 4.25 -7.25 -1.79
CA THR A 116 2.84 -7.54 -1.47
C THR A 116 1.86 -6.72 -2.34
N LEU A 117 2.16 -5.45 -2.60
CA LEU A 117 1.34 -4.62 -3.49
C LEU A 117 1.34 -5.16 -4.92
N TYR A 118 2.50 -5.56 -5.44
CA TYR A 118 2.61 -6.13 -6.79
C TYR A 118 1.94 -7.50 -6.89
N GLU A 119 2.07 -8.36 -5.90
CA GLU A 119 1.36 -9.65 -5.83
C GLU A 119 -0.16 -9.46 -5.84
N MET A 120 -0.68 -8.47 -5.10
CA MET A 120 -2.11 -8.14 -5.13
C MET A 120 -2.53 -7.59 -6.50
N SER A 121 -1.70 -6.75 -7.12
CA SER A 121 -1.93 -6.26 -8.48
C SER A 121 -1.97 -7.41 -9.49
N ASP A 122 -1.02 -8.33 -9.39
CA ASP A 122 -0.98 -9.51 -10.26
C ASP A 122 -2.19 -10.42 -10.04
N PHE A 123 -2.61 -10.62 -8.80
CA PHE A 123 -3.82 -11.37 -8.48
C PHE A 123 -5.06 -10.78 -9.17
N VAL A 124 -5.23 -9.48 -9.14
CA VAL A 124 -6.40 -8.82 -9.74
C VAL A 124 -6.34 -8.88 -11.28
N ASN A 125 -5.16 -8.65 -11.86
CA ASN A 125 -4.98 -8.58 -13.32
C ASN A 125 -4.87 -9.94 -14.01
N ASN A 126 -4.49 -11.00 -13.28
CA ASN A 126 -4.30 -12.32 -13.86
C ASN A 126 -5.65 -13.01 -14.14
N SER A 127 -6.13 -12.88 -15.37
CA SER A 127 -7.33 -13.57 -15.87
C SER A 127 -7.09 -14.99 -16.41
N ARG A 128 -5.86 -15.51 -16.32
CA ARG A 128 -5.50 -16.83 -16.89
C ARG A 128 -5.67 -17.99 -15.91
N SER A 129 -5.44 -17.71 -14.63
CA SER A 129 -5.46 -18.72 -13.54
C SER A 129 -6.67 -18.54 -12.64
N CYS A 130 -7.24 -19.66 -12.18
CA CYS A 130 -8.33 -19.65 -11.21
C CYS A 130 -7.98 -18.83 -9.96
N ARG A 131 -8.88 -17.96 -9.50
CA ARG A 131 -8.65 -17.11 -8.32
C ARG A 131 -8.34 -17.91 -7.07
N MET A 132 -9.09 -19.00 -6.83
CA MET A 132 -8.85 -19.87 -5.67
C MET A 132 -7.46 -20.53 -5.73
N VAL A 133 -7.02 -20.99 -6.92
CA VAL A 133 -5.69 -21.56 -7.10
C VAL A 133 -4.59 -20.53 -6.81
N GLN A 134 -4.78 -19.27 -7.23
CA GLN A 134 -3.83 -18.20 -6.91
C GLN A 134 -3.75 -17.94 -5.40
N ILE A 135 -4.89 -17.91 -4.70
CA ILE A 135 -4.95 -17.74 -3.25
C ILE A 135 -4.26 -18.89 -2.52
N LEU A 136 -4.59 -20.14 -2.89
CA LEU A 136 -3.97 -21.32 -2.27
C LEU A 136 -2.44 -21.33 -2.48
N LYS A 137 -1.99 -20.96 -3.68
CA LYS A 137 -0.56 -20.84 -3.98
C LYS A 137 0.13 -19.77 -3.13
N TYR A 138 -0.53 -18.62 -2.93
CA TYR A 138 0.00 -17.54 -2.10
C TYR A 138 0.19 -17.97 -0.64
N PHE A 139 -0.74 -18.77 -0.10
CA PHE A 139 -0.66 -19.30 1.26
C PHE A 139 0.07 -20.64 1.36
N GLU A 140 0.77 -21.07 0.28
CA GLU A 140 1.51 -22.33 0.22
C GLU A 140 0.65 -23.56 0.58
N ASP A 141 -0.66 -23.48 0.32
CA ASP A 141 -1.59 -24.58 0.56
C ASP A 141 -1.46 -25.65 -0.55
N ASN A 142 -1.18 -26.88 -0.15
CA ASN A 142 -0.94 -28.01 -1.03
C ASN A 142 -2.21 -28.66 -1.61
N LEU A 143 -3.37 -28.01 -1.52
CA LEU A 143 -4.59 -28.48 -2.16
C LEU A 143 -4.40 -28.59 -3.67
N ASN A 144 -4.52 -29.81 -4.18
CA ASN A 144 -4.36 -30.11 -5.61
C ASN A 144 -5.59 -29.69 -6.43
N LEU A 145 -5.93 -28.39 -6.32
CA LEU A 145 -7.07 -27.78 -7.01
C LEU A 145 -6.62 -27.17 -8.33
N LYS A 146 -7.19 -27.63 -9.46
CA LYS A 146 -6.91 -27.03 -10.77
C LYS A 146 -7.82 -25.84 -11.07
N GLU A 147 -9.09 -25.95 -10.77
CA GLU A 147 -10.13 -24.92 -11.02
C GLU A 147 -11.24 -25.03 -9.97
N CYS A 148 -11.74 -23.88 -9.47
CA CYS A 148 -12.81 -23.87 -8.48
C CYS A 148 -14.22 -23.88 -9.09
N GLY A 149 -14.37 -23.62 -10.38
CA GLY A 149 -15.66 -23.54 -11.08
C GLY A 149 -16.57 -22.36 -10.72
N ARG A 150 -16.15 -21.50 -9.79
CA ARG A 150 -17.03 -20.44 -9.21
C ARG A 150 -16.50 -19.01 -9.36
N CYS A 151 -15.21 -18.83 -9.60
CA CYS A 151 -14.63 -17.50 -9.78
C CYS A 151 -14.90 -16.95 -11.19
N ASP A 152 -14.70 -15.65 -11.36
CA ASP A 152 -14.82 -14.92 -12.62
C ASP A 152 -14.04 -15.58 -13.77
N VAL A 153 -12.82 -16.02 -13.51
CA VAL A 153 -11.95 -16.68 -14.48
C VAL A 153 -12.51 -18.05 -14.92
N CYS A 154 -12.94 -18.88 -13.98
CA CYS A 154 -13.51 -20.20 -14.30
C CYS A 154 -14.84 -20.06 -15.05
N ILE A 155 -15.72 -19.17 -14.62
CA ILE A 155 -17.00 -18.90 -15.30
C ILE A 155 -16.75 -18.36 -16.71
N GLY A 156 -15.80 -17.42 -16.85
CA GLY A 156 -15.43 -16.87 -18.17
C GLY A 156 -14.91 -17.91 -19.14
N LYS A 157 -14.13 -18.90 -18.67
CA LYS A 157 -13.70 -20.05 -19.50
C LYS A 157 -14.88 -20.92 -19.92
N MET A 158 -15.77 -21.26 -19.01
CA MET A 158 -16.96 -22.07 -19.31
C MET A 158 -17.89 -21.39 -20.34
N LEU A 159 -18.02 -20.07 -20.27
CA LEU A 159 -18.85 -19.33 -21.25
C LEU A 159 -18.21 -19.30 -22.64
N LYS A 160 -16.90 -19.27 -22.75
CA LYS A 160 -16.17 -19.30 -24.02
C LYS A 160 -16.21 -20.70 -24.71
N THR A 161 -16.34 -21.76 -23.92
CA THR A 161 -16.41 -23.15 -24.44
C THR A 161 -17.80 -23.60 -24.81
N ARG A 162 -18.85 -22.84 -24.50
CA ARG A 162 -20.21 -23.12 -24.97
C ARG A 162 -20.32 -22.77 -26.45
N PRO A 163 -20.88 -23.67 -27.32
CA PRO A 163 -21.19 -23.31 -28.70
C PRO A 163 -22.15 -22.11 -28.68
N VAL A 164 -21.81 -21.09 -29.47
CA VAL A 164 -22.63 -19.87 -29.60
C VAL A 164 -23.89 -20.27 -30.37
N ASN A 165 -25.01 -20.48 -29.64
CA ASN A 165 -26.32 -20.37 -30.28
C ASN A 165 -26.56 -18.89 -30.55
N GLU A 166 -26.77 -18.51 -31.77
CA GLU A 166 -26.86 -17.15 -32.33
C GLU A 166 -28.07 -16.35 -31.81
N SER A 167 -28.21 -16.16 -30.51
CA SER A 167 -29.28 -15.29 -29.97
C SER A 167 -28.94 -14.61 -28.63
N ASN A 168 -27.68 -14.44 -28.31
CA ASN A 168 -27.33 -13.66 -27.11
C ASN A 168 -26.48 -12.45 -27.44
N HIS A 169 -27.04 -11.26 -27.28
CA HIS A 169 -26.34 -9.98 -27.27
C HIS A 169 -25.00 -10.10 -26.53
N VAL A 170 -23.91 -9.73 -27.16
CA VAL A 170 -22.59 -9.57 -26.56
C VAL A 170 -22.69 -8.44 -25.54
N VAL A 171 -22.87 -8.80 -24.27
CA VAL A 171 -22.82 -7.84 -23.16
C VAL A 171 -21.38 -7.38 -23.03
N THR A 172 -21.09 -6.13 -23.36
CA THR A 172 -19.75 -5.56 -23.27
C THR A 172 -19.33 -5.41 -21.80
N SER A 173 -18.04 -5.32 -21.53
CA SER A 173 -17.50 -5.13 -20.17
C SER A 173 -18.07 -3.88 -19.47
N LYS A 174 -18.43 -2.82 -20.24
CA LYS A 174 -19.10 -1.61 -19.75
C LYS A 174 -20.53 -1.87 -19.26
N ASP A 175 -21.25 -2.78 -19.89
CA ASP A 175 -22.64 -3.11 -19.53
C ASP A 175 -22.68 -3.97 -18.27
N ASN A 176 -21.71 -4.86 -18.09
CA ASN A 176 -21.55 -5.66 -16.87
C ASN A 176 -21.22 -4.78 -15.65
N TRP A 177 -20.41 -3.73 -15.82
CA TRP A 177 -20.09 -2.78 -14.76
C TRP A 177 -21.32 -1.97 -14.33
N LYS A 178 -22.07 -1.41 -15.28
CA LYS A 178 -23.31 -0.67 -15.01
C LYS A 178 -24.33 -1.54 -14.26
N ARG A 179 -24.47 -2.80 -14.67
CA ARG A 179 -25.40 -3.76 -14.04
C ARG A 179 -24.97 -4.11 -12.61
N ALA A 180 -23.67 -4.29 -12.35
CA ALA A 180 -23.14 -4.54 -11.02
C ALA A 180 -23.34 -3.34 -10.08
N VAL A 181 -23.13 -2.11 -10.55
CA VAL A 181 -23.35 -0.87 -9.79
C VAL A 181 -24.84 -0.67 -9.48
N ASN A 182 -25.75 -0.94 -10.43
CA ASN A 182 -27.16 -0.81 -10.19
C ASN A 182 -27.67 -1.84 -9.16
N LEU A 183 -27.24 -3.10 -9.25
CA LEU A 183 -27.56 -4.13 -8.26
C LEU A 183 -27.01 -3.81 -6.85
N ALA A 184 -25.86 -3.17 -6.77
CA ALA A 184 -25.31 -2.71 -5.48
C ALA A 184 -26.14 -1.55 -4.91
N ARG A 185 -26.58 -0.60 -5.73
CA ARG A 185 -27.44 0.53 -5.32
C ARG A 185 -28.84 0.09 -4.88
N GLU A 186 -29.47 -0.83 -5.61
CA GLU A 186 -30.78 -1.36 -5.25
C GLU A 186 -30.77 -2.00 -3.85
N ARG A 187 -29.72 -2.77 -3.53
CA ARG A 187 -29.57 -3.40 -2.19
C ARG A 187 -29.23 -2.43 -1.06
N TYR A 188 -28.60 -1.31 -1.36
CA TYR A 188 -28.27 -0.29 -0.35
C TYR A 188 -29.49 0.58 0.01
N ASN A 189 -30.46 0.67 -0.88
CA ASN A 189 -31.72 1.43 -0.64
C ASN A 189 -32.83 0.58 -0.01
N GLU A 190 -32.63 -0.74 0.17
CA GLU A 190 -33.56 -1.66 0.84
C GLU A 190 -33.23 -1.92 2.33
N THR A 191 -32.20 -1.23 2.88
CA THR A 191 -31.79 -1.24 4.30
C THR A 191 -31.99 0.13 4.92
#